data_7c7fd21885e12008ada186ed19ac73cf
#
_entry.id   7c7fd21885e12008ada186ed19ac73cf
#
_cell.length_a   1.000
_cell.length_b   1.000
_cell.length_c   1.000
_cell.angle_alpha   90.00
_cell.angle_beta   90.00
_cell.angle_gamma   90.00
#
_symmetry.space_group_name_H-M   'P 1'
#
loop_
_entity.id
_entity.type
_entity.pdbx_description
1 polymer ?
#
loop_
_entity_poly.entity_id
_entity_poly.type
_entity_poly.pdbx_seq_one_letter_code
_entity_poly.pdbx_strand_id
1 'polypeptide(L)'
;MTKIGKTNFRNTNQIFGIKDADRLGHIYVIGKTGVGKSTLLLNMAISDIQKGKGLCIIDPHGDIAEAILDYVPKERLEDVIYFNPKDIEYPIAFNPLKGVHPNYHHLVASGLISTFKKIWADSW
;
A
#
# COMPACT_ATOMS: atom_id res chain seq x y z
N MET A 1 0.12 18.08 -6.22
CA MET A 1 -0.56 17.36 -7.33
C MET A 1 0.21 16.07 -7.62
N THR A 2 -0.48 14.96 -7.71
CA THR A 2 0.08 13.67 -8.16
C THR A 2 -0.16 13.53 -9.66
N LYS A 3 0.92 13.35 -10.42
CA LYS A 3 0.85 13.22 -11.88
C LYS A 3 0.22 11.88 -12.25
N ILE A 4 -0.77 11.90 -13.14
CA ILE A 4 -1.48 10.71 -13.63
C ILE A 4 -1.06 10.37 -15.06
N GLY A 5 -0.85 11.39 -15.87
CA GLY A 5 -0.54 11.19 -17.27
C GLY A 5 -0.12 12.46 -17.97
N LYS A 6 0.06 12.32 -19.27
CA LYS A 6 0.44 13.38 -20.19
C LYS A 6 -0.47 13.30 -21.42
N THR A 7 -0.98 14.42 -21.86
CA THR A 7 -1.78 14.47 -23.07
C THR A 7 -0.93 14.20 -24.30
N ASN A 8 -1.47 13.46 -25.26
CA ASN A 8 -0.85 13.23 -26.56
C ASN A 8 -1.65 13.83 -27.72
N PHE A 9 -2.71 14.62 -27.40
CA PHE A 9 -3.56 15.22 -28.40
C PHE A 9 -2.89 16.45 -29.01
N ARG A 10 -2.80 16.51 -30.33
CA ARG A 10 -2.20 17.60 -31.11
C ARG A 10 -0.80 18.04 -30.62
N ASN A 11 0.01 17.08 -30.17
CA ASN A 11 1.37 17.30 -29.64
C ASN A 11 1.45 18.29 -28.44
N THR A 12 0.37 18.51 -27.71
CA THR A 12 0.35 19.48 -26.59
C THR A 12 1.15 19.01 -25.40
N ASN A 13 1.35 17.70 -25.22
CA ASN A 13 2.22 17.14 -24.16
C ASN A 13 2.00 17.70 -22.74
N GLN A 14 0.80 18.13 -22.41
CA GLN A 14 0.49 18.68 -21.09
C GLN A 14 0.39 17.59 -20.03
N ILE A 15 1.06 17.79 -18.91
CA ILE A 15 0.97 16.90 -17.75
C ILE A 15 -0.33 17.22 -17.01
N PHE A 16 -1.11 16.20 -16.69
CA PHE A 16 -2.29 16.31 -15.85
C PHE A 16 -2.19 15.38 -14.64
N GLY A 17 -2.97 15.66 -13.60
CA GLY A 17 -2.94 14.88 -12.37
C GLY A 17 -4.05 15.25 -11.41
N ILE A 18 -4.05 14.58 -10.26
CA ILE A 18 -5.00 14.79 -9.18
C ILE A 18 -4.39 15.74 -8.15
N LYS A 19 -5.16 16.74 -7.69
CA LYS A 19 -4.73 17.61 -6.59
C LYS A 19 -4.66 16.79 -5.29
N ASP A 20 -3.75 17.18 -4.40
CA ASP A 20 -3.56 16.44 -3.15
C ASP A 20 -4.82 16.43 -2.26
N ALA A 21 -5.61 17.50 -2.28
CA ALA A 21 -6.89 17.55 -1.57
C ALA A 21 -7.92 16.58 -2.13
N ASP A 22 -7.96 16.41 -3.46
CA ASP A 22 -8.91 15.52 -4.13
C ASP A 22 -8.57 14.03 -3.89
N ARG A 23 -7.33 13.74 -3.49
CA ARG A 23 -6.87 12.39 -3.14
C ARG A 23 -7.34 11.90 -1.78
N LEU A 24 -7.93 12.75 -0.96
CA LEU A 24 -8.57 12.33 0.30
C LEU A 24 -9.85 11.52 0.05
N GLY A 25 -10.41 11.60 -1.15
CA GLY A 25 -11.46 10.71 -1.62
C GLY A 25 -10.88 9.37 -2.11
N HIS A 26 -11.75 8.37 -2.22
CA HIS A 26 -11.36 7.07 -2.76
C HIS A 26 -11.19 7.13 -4.27
N ILE A 27 -10.21 6.36 -4.80
CA ILE A 27 -9.98 6.21 -6.23
C ILE A 27 -10.22 4.74 -6.59
N TYR A 28 -11.04 4.51 -7.60
CA TYR A 28 -11.29 3.18 -8.14
C TYR A 28 -10.80 3.12 -9.59
N VAL A 29 -9.86 2.20 -9.87
CA VAL A 29 -9.24 2.06 -11.20
C VAL A 29 -9.72 0.78 -11.86
N ILE A 30 -10.45 0.91 -12.96
CA ILE A 30 -11.00 -0.20 -13.72
C ILE A 30 -10.31 -0.30 -15.08
N GLY A 31 -10.05 -1.52 -15.52
CA GLY A 31 -9.49 -1.78 -16.84
C GLY A 31 -9.15 -3.25 -17.02
N LYS A 32 -9.00 -3.69 -18.26
CA LYS A 32 -8.55 -5.04 -18.62
C LYS A 32 -7.11 -5.28 -18.14
N THR A 33 -6.69 -6.54 -18.10
CA THR A 33 -5.28 -6.88 -17.87
C THR A 33 -4.39 -6.26 -18.96
N GLY A 34 -3.21 -5.77 -18.57
CA GLY A 34 -2.23 -5.19 -19.50
C GLY A 34 -2.45 -3.71 -19.87
N VAL A 35 -3.53 -3.05 -19.42
CA VAL A 35 -3.80 -1.63 -19.76
C VAL A 35 -3.06 -0.62 -18.87
N GLY A 36 -2.19 -1.06 -17.96
CA GLY A 36 -1.35 -0.19 -17.16
C GLY A 36 -1.93 0.23 -15.80
N LYS A 37 -2.94 -0.47 -15.24
CA LYS A 37 -3.47 -0.17 -13.90
C LYS A 37 -2.39 -0.21 -12.82
N SER A 38 -1.61 -1.30 -12.79
CA SER A 38 -0.52 -1.49 -11.83
C SER A 38 0.57 -0.44 -12.01
N THR A 39 0.91 -0.09 -13.24
CA THR A 39 1.87 0.98 -13.55
C THR A 39 1.38 2.34 -13.05
N LEU A 40 0.09 2.64 -13.20
CA LEU A 40 -0.49 3.87 -12.67
C LEU A 40 -0.38 3.91 -11.14
N LEU A 41 -0.76 2.82 -10.46
CA LEU A 41 -0.69 2.73 -8.99
C LEU A 41 0.77 2.84 -8.49
N LEU A 42 1.70 2.17 -9.16
CA LEU A 42 3.12 2.24 -8.85
C LEU A 42 3.65 3.67 -8.99
N ASN A 43 3.34 4.36 -10.08
CA ASN A 43 3.77 5.75 -10.30
C ASN A 43 3.17 6.71 -9.26
N MET A 44 1.93 6.51 -8.85
CA MET A 44 1.30 7.29 -7.77
C MET A 44 2.02 7.05 -6.44
N ALA A 45 2.32 5.80 -6.13
CA ALA A 45 3.04 5.39 -4.93
C ALA A 45 4.46 5.96 -4.88
N ILE A 46 5.22 5.87 -5.98
CA ILE A 46 6.54 6.48 -6.12
C ILE A 46 6.47 7.99 -5.86
N SER A 47 5.47 8.66 -6.45
CA SER A 47 5.28 10.11 -6.25
C SER A 47 5.04 10.46 -4.78
N ASP A 48 4.35 9.60 -4.03
CA ASP A 48 4.09 9.83 -2.60
C ASP A 48 5.34 9.60 -1.76
N ILE A 49 6.09 8.54 -2.04
CA ILE A 49 7.38 8.27 -1.38
C ILE A 49 8.36 9.43 -1.59
N GLN A 50 8.50 9.90 -2.82
CA GLN A 50 9.40 11.01 -3.17
C GLN A 50 9.00 12.34 -2.51
N LYS A 51 7.71 12.52 -2.20
CA LYS A 51 7.20 13.68 -1.46
C LYS A 51 7.25 13.50 0.06
N GLY A 52 7.84 12.42 0.56
CA GLY A 52 7.93 12.14 1.99
C GLY A 52 6.60 11.75 2.65
N LYS A 53 5.59 11.34 1.86
CA LYS A 53 4.29 10.91 2.41
C LYS A 53 4.37 9.47 2.93
N GLY A 54 3.52 9.15 3.90
CA GLY A 54 3.26 7.78 4.32
C GLY A 54 2.46 7.02 3.27
N LEU A 55 2.73 5.72 3.14
CA LEU A 55 2.11 4.86 2.15
C LEU A 55 1.90 3.46 2.74
N CYS A 56 0.79 2.82 2.39
CA CYS A 56 0.56 1.40 2.63
C CYS A 56 0.12 0.76 1.31
N ILE A 57 0.79 -0.31 0.92
CA ILE A 57 0.45 -1.10 -0.28
C ILE A 57 0.05 -2.49 0.19
N ILE A 58 -1.11 -2.96 -0.28
CA ILE A 58 -1.56 -4.35 -0.13
C ILE A 58 -1.63 -4.92 -1.54
N ASP A 59 -0.66 -5.78 -1.85
CA ASP A 59 -0.51 -6.37 -3.18
C ASP A 59 -0.55 -7.90 -3.11
N PRO A 60 -1.67 -8.53 -3.49
CA PRO A 60 -1.79 -9.99 -3.47
C PRO A 60 -0.82 -10.72 -4.40
N HIS A 61 -0.31 -10.05 -5.43
CA HIS A 61 0.63 -10.63 -6.40
C HIS A 61 2.09 -10.40 -6.01
N GLY A 62 2.40 -9.28 -5.35
CA GLY A 62 3.73 -8.90 -4.89
C GLY A 62 4.52 -8.01 -5.86
N ASP A 63 4.14 -7.94 -7.13
CA ASP A 63 4.89 -7.24 -8.18
C ASP A 63 5.10 -5.75 -7.89
N ILE A 64 4.04 -5.06 -7.40
CA ILE A 64 4.11 -3.64 -7.05
C ILE A 64 4.89 -3.47 -5.74
N ALA A 65 4.65 -4.35 -4.77
CA ALA A 65 5.28 -4.29 -3.46
C ALA A 65 6.80 -4.49 -3.57
N GLU A 66 7.27 -5.34 -4.46
CA GLU A 66 8.70 -5.53 -4.75
C GLU A 66 9.27 -4.35 -5.53
N ALA A 67 8.61 -3.97 -6.64
CA ALA A 67 9.10 -2.91 -7.52
C ALA A 67 9.25 -1.55 -6.82
N ILE A 68 8.43 -1.26 -5.81
CA ILE A 68 8.47 0.03 -5.13
C ILE A 68 9.69 0.19 -4.21
N LEU A 69 10.29 -0.90 -3.74
CA LEU A 69 11.46 -0.88 -2.86
C LEU A 69 12.64 -0.15 -3.52
N ASP A 70 12.80 -0.28 -4.83
CA ASP A 70 13.86 0.38 -5.60
C ASP A 70 13.73 1.91 -5.62
N TYR A 71 12.56 2.43 -5.26
CA TYR A 71 12.28 3.88 -5.28
C TYR A 71 12.29 4.52 -3.89
N VAL A 72 12.56 3.74 -2.84
CA VAL A 72 12.64 4.26 -1.48
C VAL A 72 13.96 5.03 -1.31
N PRO A 73 13.92 6.31 -0.91
CA PRO A 73 15.14 7.08 -0.60
C PRO A 73 15.91 6.40 0.54
N LYS A 74 17.25 6.48 0.48
CA LYS A 74 18.13 5.87 1.49
C LYS A 74 17.82 6.33 2.91
N GLU A 75 17.44 7.58 3.06
CA GLU A 75 17.12 8.22 4.34
C GLU A 75 15.82 7.66 4.97
N ARG A 76 15.03 6.92 4.18
CA ARG A 76 13.76 6.35 4.60
C ARG A 76 13.75 4.82 4.63
N LEU A 77 14.88 4.19 4.46
CA LEU A 77 14.94 2.72 4.47
C LEU A 77 14.51 2.14 5.83
N GLU A 78 14.83 2.82 6.93
CA GLU A 78 14.42 2.39 8.27
C GLU A 78 12.90 2.56 8.54
N ASP A 79 12.20 3.36 7.71
CA ASP A 79 10.75 3.54 7.81
C ASP A 79 9.97 2.43 7.07
N VAL A 80 10.66 1.55 6.32
CA VAL A 80 10.03 0.55 5.46
C VAL A 80 9.73 -0.72 6.25
N ILE A 81 8.48 -1.13 6.19
CA ILE A 81 8.05 -2.45 6.65
C ILE A 81 7.62 -3.23 5.41
N TYR A 82 8.45 -4.18 4.97
CA TYR A 82 8.13 -5.08 3.88
C TYR A 82 7.69 -6.42 4.44
N PHE A 83 6.38 -6.68 4.39
CA PHE A 83 5.79 -7.92 4.89
C PHE A 83 5.52 -8.88 3.73
N ASN A 84 6.37 -9.91 3.58
CA ASN A 84 6.21 -10.97 2.61
C ASN A 84 5.98 -12.32 3.33
N PRO A 85 4.75 -12.85 3.37
CA PRO A 85 4.47 -14.12 4.04
C PRO A 85 5.17 -15.34 3.42
N LYS A 86 5.68 -15.21 2.18
CA LYS A 86 6.42 -16.28 1.47
C LYS A 86 7.91 -16.29 1.80
N ASP A 87 8.41 -15.24 2.43
CA ASP A 87 9.83 -15.14 2.80
C ASP A 87 10.10 -15.99 4.02
N ILE A 88 10.79 -17.11 3.80
CA ILE A 88 11.15 -18.08 4.84
C ILE A 88 12.50 -17.71 5.48
N GLU A 89 13.36 -17.00 4.75
CA GLU A 89 14.69 -16.63 5.23
C GLU A 89 14.63 -15.46 6.22
N TYR A 90 13.74 -14.51 5.97
CA TYR A 90 13.55 -13.30 6.81
C TYR A 90 12.09 -13.13 7.25
N PRO A 91 11.54 -14.06 8.04
CA PRO A 91 10.16 -13.98 8.45
C PRO A 91 9.93 -12.79 9.38
N ILE A 92 8.96 -11.95 9.05
CA ILE A 92 8.54 -10.86 9.93
C ILE A 92 7.57 -11.41 10.98
N ALA A 93 7.94 -11.29 12.25
CA ALA A 93 7.06 -11.60 13.36
C ALA A 93 6.11 -10.42 13.62
N PHE A 94 4.80 -10.67 13.53
CA PHE A 94 3.77 -9.71 13.92
C PHE A 94 3.19 -10.10 15.27
N ASN A 95 3.44 -9.27 16.29
CA ASN A 95 2.82 -9.43 17.61
C ASN A 95 1.80 -8.29 17.83
N PRO A 96 0.51 -8.56 17.70
CA PRO A 96 -0.53 -7.54 17.85
C PRO A 96 -0.64 -6.95 19.26
N LEU A 97 -0.04 -7.61 20.28
CA LEU A 97 -0.02 -7.13 21.65
C LEU A 97 1.22 -6.29 21.98
N LYS A 98 2.22 -6.25 21.06
CA LYS A 98 3.44 -5.47 21.28
C LYS A 98 3.13 -3.98 21.34
N GLY A 99 3.55 -3.32 22.41
CA GLY A 99 3.34 -1.87 22.62
C GLY A 99 1.93 -1.51 23.10
N VAL A 100 1.06 -2.48 23.32
CA VAL A 100 -0.27 -2.24 23.92
C VAL A 100 -0.15 -2.30 25.44
N HIS A 101 -0.73 -1.30 26.13
CA HIS A 101 -0.77 -1.33 27.60
C HIS A 101 -1.58 -2.54 28.08
N PRO A 102 -1.13 -3.26 29.14
CA PRO A 102 -1.77 -4.50 29.60
C PRO A 102 -3.29 -4.42 29.82
N ASN A 103 -3.78 -3.29 30.28
CA ASN A 103 -5.21 -3.06 30.49
C ASN A 103 -6.07 -3.17 29.22
N TYR A 104 -5.45 -3.05 28.03
CA TYR A 104 -6.14 -3.12 26.74
C TYR A 104 -5.89 -4.44 25.99
N HIS A 105 -5.09 -5.37 26.53
CA HIS A 105 -4.82 -6.65 25.90
C HIS A 105 -6.10 -7.44 25.58
N HIS A 106 -7.08 -7.39 26.50
CA HIS A 106 -8.36 -8.08 26.30
C HIS A 106 -9.16 -7.53 25.12
N LEU A 107 -9.09 -6.21 24.84
CA LEU A 107 -9.74 -5.61 23.68
C LEU A 107 -9.07 -6.04 22.37
N VAL A 108 -7.74 -6.06 22.34
CA VAL A 108 -6.99 -6.51 21.15
C VAL A 108 -7.24 -8.00 20.92
N ALA A 109 -7.23 -8.83 21.97
CA ALA A 109 -7.51 -10.26 21.85
C ALA A 109 -8.94 -10.51 21.31
N SER A 110 -9.93 -9.77 21.83
CA SER A 110 -11.31 -9.86 21.35
C SER A 110 -11.44 -9.43 19.89
N GLY A 111 -10.73 -8.39 19.47
CA GLY A 111 -10.66 -7.95 18.08
C GLY A 111 -10.06 -9.01 17.15
N LEU A 112 -8.96 -9.64 17.57
CA LEU A 112 -8.35 -10.75 16.82
C LEU A 112 -9.30 -11.94 16.66
N ILE A 113 -9.92 -12.37 17.76
CA ILE A 113 -10.91 -13.47 17.73
C ILE A 113 -12.06 -13.13 16.80
N SER A 114 -12.58 -11.90 16.86
CA SER A 114 -13.65 -11.43 15.97
C SER A 114 -13.24 -11.43 14.51
N THR A 115 -12.00 -11.09 14.21
CA THR A 115 -11.44 -11.13 12.85
C THR A 115 -11.34 -12.57 12.34
N PHE A 116 -10.81 -13.47 13.16
CA PHE A 116 -10.73 -14.89 12.81
C PHE A 116 -12.11 -15.52 12.58
N LYS A 117 -13.08 -15.21 13.43
CA LYS A 117 -14.46 -15.66 13.25
C LYS A 117 -15.10 -15.19 11.94
N LYS A 118 -14.75 -13.96 11.47
CA LYS A 118 -15.23 -13.49 10.17
C LYS A 118 -14.60 -14.23 8.99
N ILE A 119 -13.35 -14.63 9.10
CA ILE A 119 -12.60 -15.29 8.01
C ILE A 119 -12.96 -16.78 7.96
N TRP A 120 -13.12 -17.42 9.11
CA TRP A 120 -13.38 -18.86 9.25
C TRP A 120 -14.68 -19.13 10.00
N ALA A 121 -15.76 -18.50 9.55
CA ALA A 121 -17.08 -18.58 10.23
C ALA A 121 -17.59 -20.02 10.44
N ASP A 122 -17.30 -20.91 9.49
CA ASP A 122 -17.74 -22.31 9.51
C ASP A 122 -16.84 -23.24 10.36
N SER A 123 -15.78 -22.71 10.95
CA SER A 123 -14.79 -23.49 11.73
C SER A 123 -14.80 -23.19 13.22
N TRP A 124 -15.80 -22.44 13.70
CA TRP A 124 -15.95 -22.02 15.10
C TRP A 124 -17.27 -22.45 15.71
#